data_7e2dd546580c99676d76d5f8dd499a57
#
_entry.id   7e2dd546580c99676d76d5f8dd499a57
#
_cell.length_a   1.000
_cell.length_b   1.000
_cell.length_c   1.000
_cell.angle_alpha   90.00
_cell.angle_beta   90.00
_cell.angle_gamma   90.00
#
_symmetry.space_group_name_H-M   'P 1'
#
loop_
_entity.id
_entity.type
_entity.pdbx_description
1 polymer ?
#
loop_
_entity_poly.entity_id
_entity_poly.type
_entity_poly.pdbx_seq_one_letter_code
_entity_poly.pdbx_strand_id
1 'polypeptide(L)'
;MPTTTSLTTTYAGELAGEIVAKALLSNVSAQYVTMKPNVPYKSVVRKIDDTVSFAAGTCDFTPTGTITLTERILTLEEFQVQRQICKKDFFIDWTTADVMSGRVNTQIQDAIIGRLVGGIAAANETIMWSGVNATAGQYDGFETLIKAVGSGAVSAGSGALTSANIIATIWDVINTAPAAVKGAAEKPALYMGQAAWEAYMQAQIADGNGWYLTGGPEVSKRFVGMYEIYVCPGMTANNIIFAQPSNLMLGTWQENQMNEVFILDMQNLDGSQNVRYGARFYLGAQIAVGEDITYWGA
;
A
#
# COMPACT_ATOMS: atom_id res chain seq x y z
N MET A 1 -18.98 -31.76 38.51
CA MET A 1 -18.98 -31.58 37.03
C MET A 1 -18.18 -30.32 36.75
N PRO A 2 -17.08 -30.36 36.04
CA PRO A 2 -16.37 -29.15 35.68
C PRO A 2 -17.11 -28.49 34.54
N THR A 3 -17.58 -27.28 34.79
CA THR A 3 -18.14 -26.40 33.75
C THR A 3 -16.98 -25.89 32.90
N THR A 4 -16.80 -26.43 31.73
CA THR A 4 -15.89 -25.89 30.70
C THR A 4 -16.55 -24.66 30.09
N THR A 5 -16.26 -23.49 30.62
CA THR A 5 -16.51 -22.23 29.88
C THR A 5 -15.29 -21.95 29.01
N SER A 6 -15.35 -22.40 27.77
CA SER A 6 -14.40 -21.93 26.74
C SER A 6 -14.83 -20.53 26.31
N LEU A 7 -14.26 -19.52 26.93
CA LEU A 7 -14.31 -18.15 26.44
C LEU A 7 -13.14 -17.95 25.47
N THR A 8 -13.28 -18.49 24.29
CA THR A 8 -12.53 -18.04 23.14
C THR A 8 -13.27 -16.82 22.58
N THR A 9 -12.85 -15.63 22.95
CA THR A 9 -13.21 -14.42 22.23
C THR A 9 -12.39 -14.43 20.94
N THR A 10 -12.86 -15.21 19.99
CA THR A 10 -12.36 -15.16 18.62
C THR A 10 -13.17 -14.09 17.92
N TYR A 11 -12.59 -12.96 17.64
CA TYR A 11 -13.16 -11.95 16.77
C TYR A 11 -12.98 -12.43 15.33
N ALA A 12 -13.82 -13.34 14.90
CA ALA A 12 -13.89 -13.79 13.51
C ALA A 12 -15.02 -13.04 12.79
N GLY A 13 -14.86 -12.80 11.50
CA GLY A 13 -15.91 -12.24 10.66
C GLY A 13 -15.86 -10.70 10.53
N GLU A 14 -17.00 -10.05 10.67
CA GLU A 14 -17.19 -8.63 10.36
C GLU A 14 -16.27 -7.69 11.16
N LEU A 15 -16.03 -7.96 12.44
CA LEU A 15 -15.15 -7.14 13.27
C LEU A 15 -13.67 -7.29 12.88
N ALA A 16 -13.24 -8.48 12.53
CA ALA A 16 -11.87 -8.73 12.03
C ALA A 16 -11.64 -8.01 10.71
N GLY A 17 -12.62 -8.06 9.80
CA GLY A 17 -12.61 -7.30 8.55
C GLY A 17 -12.53 -5.79 8.78
N GLU A 18 -13.26 -5.25 9.76
CA GLU A 18 -13.20 -3.83 10.11
C GLU A 18 -11.82 -3.40 10.62
N ILE A 19 -11.19 -4.20 11.50
CA ILE A 19 -9.87 -3.89 12.03
C ILE A 19 -8.80 -3.90 10.93
N VAL A 20 -8.82 -4.89 10.05
CA VAL A 20 -7.89 -4.94 8.91
C VAL A 20 -8.16 -3.81 7.93
N ALA A 21 -9.41 -3.49 7.65
CA ALA A 21 -9.78 -2.35 6.81
C ALA A 21 -9.27 -1.02 7.40
N LYS A 22 -9.38 -0.81 8.71
CA LYS A 22 -8.82 0.38 9.37
C LYS A 22 -7.29 0.44 9.28
N ALA A 23 -6.60 -0.69 9.41
CA ALA A 23 -5.15 -0.75 9.24
C ALA A 23 -4.73 -0.35 7.82
N LEU A 24 -5.45 -0.83 6.82
CA LEU A 24 -5.20 -0.46 5.41
C LEU A 24 -5.57 0.99 5.12
N LEU A 25 -6.70 1.47 5.63
CA LEU A 25 -7.15 2.85 5.45
C LEU A 25 -6.26 3.87 6.14
N SER A 26 -5.61 3.53 7.24
CA SER A 26 -4.64 4.41 7.91
C SER A 26 -3.28 4.45 7.22
N ASN A 27 -3.04 3.57 6.25
CA ASN A 27 -1.90 3.62 5.35
C ASN A 27 -2.10 4.76 4.34
N VAL A 28 -1.24 5.76 4.37
CA VAL A 28 -1.38 6.99 3.57
C VAL A 28 -1.37 6.67 2.08
N SER A 29 -0.48 5.82 1.63
CA SER A 29 -0.31 5.48 0.22
C SER A 29 -1.46 4.64 -0.35
N ALA A 30 -2.16 3.88 0.49
CA ALA A 30 -3.30 3.08 0.06
C ALA A 30 -4.46 3.93 -0.50
N GLN A 31 -4.52 5.22 -0.15
CA GLN A 31 -5.52 6.16 -0.66
C GLN A 31 -5.25 6.57 -2.11
N TYR A 32 -4.01 6.44 -2.57
CA TYR A 32 -3.54 6.91 -3.87
C TYR A 32 -3.39 5.80 -4.91
N VAL A 33 -3.74 4.58 -4.55
CA VAL A 33 -3.70 3.39 -5.42
C VAL A 33 -5.06 2.72 -5.49
N THR A 34 -5.29 1.92 -6.51
CA THR A 34 -6.55 1.21 -6.66
C THR A 34 -6.56 -0.04 -5.79
N MET A 35 -7.47 -0.08 -4.81
CA MET A 35 -7.69 -1.27 -4.01
C MET A 35 -8.62 -2.25 -4.73
N LYS A 36 -8.22 -3.51 -4.78
CA LYS A 36 -9.05 -4.64 -5.23
C LYS A 36 -9.44 -5.49 -4.02
N PRO A 37 -10.63 -5.31 -3.47
CA PRO A 37 -11.15 -6.18 -2.43
C PRO A 37 -11.57 -7.53 -3.03
N ASN A 38 -11.71 -8.54 -2.19
CA ASN A 38 -12.29 -9.85 -2.54
C ASN A 38 -11.52 -10.60 -3.64
N VAL A 39 -10.18 -10.53 -3.61
CA VAL A 39 -9.35 -11.31 -4.51
C VAL A 39 -9.21 -12.74 -3.98
N PRO A 40 -9.74 -13.76 -4.66
CA PRO A 40 -9.55 -15.14 -4.25
C PRO A 40 -8.12 -15.57 -4.60
N TYR A 41 -7.19 -15.56 -3.64
CA TYR A 41 -5.79 -15.95 -3.73
C TYR A 41 -5.03 -15.41 -4.97
N LYS A 42 -5.58 -15.54 -6.17
CA LYS A 42 -5.04 -15.04 -7.44
C LYS A 42 -6.11 -14.37 -8.28
N SER A 43 -5.78 -13.20 -8.83
CA SER A 43 -6.61 -12.49 -9.80
C SER A 43 -5.80 -12.16 -11.03
N VAL A 44 -6.38 -12.41 -12.21
CA VAL A 44 -5.74 -12.10 -13.48
C VAL A 44 -6.09 -10.67 -13.90
N VAL A 45 -5.06 -9.88 -14.16
CA VAL A 45 -5.16 -8.55 -14.75
C VAL A 45 -4.79 -8.66 -16.22
N ARG A 46 -5.74 -8.45 -17.12
CA ARG A 46 -5.54 -8.57 -18.56
C ARG A 46 -5.35 -7.20 -19.20
N LYS A 47 -4.33 -7.09 -20.04
CA LYS A 47 -4.10 -5.97 -20.94
C LYS A 47 -4.50 -6.40 -22.35
N ILE A 48 -5.28 -5.56 -23.02
CA ILE A 48 -5.58 -5.68 -24.44
C ILE A 48 -4.79 -4.56 -25.14
N ASP A 49 -3.90 -4.92 -26.03
CA ASP A 49 -3.15 -4.00 -26.85
C ASP A 49 -3.66 -4.14 -28.30
N ASP A 50 -4.18 -3.05 -28.84
CA ASP A 50 -4.76 -3.01 -30.18
C ASP A 50 -4.13 -1.86 -30.97
N THR A 51 -3.55 -2.20 -32.10
CA THR A 51 -3.02 -1.20 -33.05
C THR A 51 -4.04 -0.94 -34.12
N VAL A 52 -4.85 0.10 -33.93
CA VAL A 52 -5.83 0.53 -34.94
C VAL A 52 -5.14 1.32 -36.03
N SER A 53 -5.22 0.86 -37.28
CA SER A 53 -4.78 1.60 -38.45
C SER A 53 -5.93 1.78 -39.43
N PHE A 54 -6.03 2.95 -40.04
CA PHE A 54 -7.00 3.22 -41.11
C PHE A 54 -6.44 2.75 -42.43
N ALA A 55 -7.23 1.99 -43.18
CA ALA A 55 -6.93 1.62 -44.57
C ALA A 55 -7.96 2.22 -45.49
N ALA A 56 -7.61 2.34 -46.77
CA ALA A 56 -8.55 2.76 -47.82
C ALA A 56 -9.68 1.74 -47.91
N GLY A 57 -10.93 2.22 -48.09
CA GLY A 57 -12.09 1.37 -48.22
C GLY A 57 -11.96 0.44 -49.44
N THR A 58 -12.09 -0.86 -49.26
CA THR A 58 -12.14 -1.89 -50.28
C THR A 58 -13.43 -2.72 -50.13
N CYS A 59 -13.83 -3.42 -51.16
CA CYS A 59 -14.99 -4.31 -51.10
C CYS A 59 -14.71 -5.58 -50.28
N ASP A 60 -13.45 -5.90 -50.00
CA ASP A 60 -13.02 -7.10 -49.30
C ASP A 60 -12.66 -6.78 -47.83
N PHE A 61 -12.90 -7.74 -46.93
CA PHE A 61 -12.48 -7.64 -45.55
C PHE A 61 -10.99 -7.95 -45.44
N THR A 62 -10.19 -6.93 -45.14
CA THR A 62 -8.75 -7.08 -44.92
C THR A 62 -8.44 -6.62 -43.49
N PRO A 63 -7.97 -7.47 -42.60
CA PRO A 63 -7.57 -7.04 -41.26
C PRO A 63 -6.46 -6.02 -41.33
N THR A 64 -6.62 -4.89 -40.61
CA THR A 64 -5.65 -3.77 -40.63
C THR A 64 -4.90 -3.61 -39.30
N GLY A 65 -5.07 -4.53 -38.36
CA GLY A 65 -4.43 -4.46 -37.05
C GLY A 65 -4.26 -5.80 -36.37
N THR A 66 -3.51 -5.82 -35.31
CA THR A 66 -3.29 -7.01 -34.48
C THR A 66 -3.72 -6.71 -33.05
N ILE A 67 -4.56 -7.57 -32.47
CA ILE A 67 -4.94 -7.51 -31.07
C ILE A 67 -4.02 -8.46 -30.29
N THR A 68 -3.29 -7.93 -29.33
CA THR A 68 -2.43 -8.73 -28.43
C THR A 68 -3.02 -8.72 -27.03
N LEU A 69 -3.17 -9.89 -26.45
CA LEU A 69 -3.63 -10.09 -25.09
C LEU A 69 -2.45 -10.50 -24.21
N THR A 70 -2.16 -9.70 -23.22
CA THR A 70 -1.18 -10.03 -22.17
C THR A 70 -1.85 -10.05 -20.80
N GLU A 71 -1.32 -10.84 -19.88
CA GLU A 71 -1.88 -10.97 -18.54
C GLU A 71 -0.79 -10.87 -17.48
N ARG A 72 -1.18 -10.31 -16.32
CA ARG A 72 -0.41 -10.31 -15.10
C ARG A 72 -1.24 -10.90 -13.99
N ILE A 73 -0.60 -11.59 -13.08
CA ILE A 73 -1.28 -12.27 -11.98
C ILE A 73 -1.03 -11.49 -10.70
N LEU A 74 -2.10 -10.98 -10.10
CA LEU A 74 -2.08 -10.47 -8.74
C LEU A 74 -2.20 -11.67 -7.80
N THR A 75 -1.14 -11.98 -7.06
CA THR A 75 -1.12 -13.05 -6.06
C THR A 75 -1.17 -12.43 -4.67
N LEU A 76 -1.97 -13.00 -3.78
CA LEU A 76 -2.01 -12.62 -2.38
C LEU A 76 -1.09 -13.53 -1.57
N GLU A 77 -0.34 -12.93 -0.66
CA GLU A 77 0.50 -13.64 0.31
C GLU A 77 -0.14 -13.56 1.70
N GLU A 78 0.01 -14.64 2.48
CA GLU A 78 -0.51 -14.71 3.84
C GLU A 78 0.46 -14.07 4.83
N PHE A 79 -0.06 -13.22 5.68
CA PHE A 79 0.70 -12.57 6.76
C PHE A 79 0.08 -12.85 8.11
N GLN A 80 0.93 -13.00 9.11
CA GLN A 80 0.52 -13.13 10.49
C GLN A 80 1.32 -12.20 11.38
N VAL A 81 0.63 -11.57 12.31
CA VAL A 81 1.24 -10.78 13.38
C VAL A 81 0.82 -11.41 14.70
N GLN A 82 1.79 -11.78 15.52
CA GLN A 82 1.55 -12.42 16.80
C GLN A 82 2.29 -11.66 17.91
N ARG A 83 1.59 -11.42 19.03
CA ARG A 83 2.12 -10.77 20.22
C ARG A 83 1.67 -11.53 21.44
N GLN A 84 2.53 -11.60 22.45
CA GLN A 84 2.22 -12.17 23.75
C GLN A 84 2.61 -11.16 24.83
N ILE A 85 1.74 -11.00 25.82
CA ILE A 85 1.91 -10.06 26.92
C ILE A 85 1.59 -10.79 28.20
N CYS A 86 2.39 -10.57 29.24
CA CYS A 86 2.13 -11.10 30.57
C CYS A 86 1.21 -10.14 31.34
N LYS A 87 0.10 -10.63 31.89
CA LYS A 87 -0.84 -9.83 32.67
C LYS A 87 -0.16 -9.17 33.89
N LYS A 88 0.81 -9.86 34.50
CA LYS A 88 1.54 -9.37 35.65
C LYS A 88 2.24 -8.04 35.41
N ASP A 89 2.71 -7.79 34.20
CA ASP A 89 3.45 -6.57 33.85
C ASP A 89 2.55 -5.32 33.86
N PHE A 90 1.23 -5.52 33.83
CA PHE A 90 0.21 -4.46 33.78
C PHE A 90 -0.60 -4.34 35.09
N PHE A 91 -0.28 -5.11 36.14
CA PHE A 91 -1.03 -5.05 37.40
C PHE A 91 -0.99 -3.69 38.08
N ILE A 92 0.02 -2.88 37.81
CA ILE A 92 0.16 -1.56 38.44
C ILE A 92 -0.91 -0.58 37.89
N ASP A 93 -1.32 -0.78 36.65
CA ASP A 93 -2.27 0.10 35.95
C ASP A 93 -3.73 -0.39 36.06
N TRP A 94 -3.98 -1.47 36.78
CA TRP A 94 -5.31 -2.06 36.87
C TRP A 94 -6.08 -1.49 38.05
N THR A 95 -7.38 -1.31 37.86
CA THR A 95 -8.28 -1.00 38.96
C THR A 95 -8.45 -2.21 39.86
N THR A 96 -8.77 -1.99 41.16
CA THR A 96 -8.97 -3.07 42.11
C THR A 96 -10.02 -4.08 41.63
N ALA A 97 -11.04 -3.64 40.91
CA ALA A 97 -12.11 -4.49 40.36
C ALA A 97 -11.58 -5.42 39.24
N ASP A 98 -10.67 -4.95 38.38
CA ASP A 98 -10.07 -5.74 37.33
C ASP A 98 -9.14 -6.81 37.86
N VAL A 99 -8.35 -6.48 38.87
CA VAL A 99 -7.47 -7.43 39.59
C VAL A 99 -8.27 -8.56 40.22
N MET A 100 -9.39 -8.24 40.87
CA MET A 100 -10.25 -9.24 41.52
C MET A 100 -11.01 -10.13 40.53
N SER A 101 -11.34 -9.61 39.35
CA SER A 101 -12.04 -10.38 38.32
C SER A 101 -11.13 -11.28 37.48
N GLY A 102 -9.80 -11.09 37.56
CA GLY A 102 -8.82 -11.80 36.75
C GLY A 102 -8.91 -11.51 35.25
N ARG A 103 -9.71 -10.50 34.86
CA ARG A 103 -9.90 -10.10 33.45
C ARG A 103 -8.92 -9.02 33.08
N VAL A 104 -8.50 -9.00 31.81
CA VAL A 104 -7.72 -7.88 31.26
C VAL A 104 -8.64 -6.68 31.10
N ASN A 105 -8.21 -5.49 31.56
CA ASN A 105 -8.96 -4.27 31.41
C ASN A 105 -9.21 -3.99 29.92
N THR A 106 -10.46 -3.68 29.55
CA THR A 106 -10.86 -3.38 28.18
C THR A 106 -10.09 -2.20 27.58
N GLN A 107 -9.77 -1.19 28.37
CA GLN A 107 -8.97 -0.03 27.91
C GLN A 107 -7.54 -0.44 27.49
N ILE A 108 -6.92 -1.37 28.23
CA ILE A 108 -5.60 -1.89 27.88
C ILE A 108 -5.70 -2.77 26.62
N GLN A 109 -6.74 -3.58 26.49
CA GLN A 109 -6.99 -4.39 25.30
C GLN A 109 -7.13 -3.50 24.06
N ASP A 110 -7.95 -2.45 24.13
CA ASP A 110 -8.17 -1.51 23.04
C ASP A 110 -6.89 -0.77 22.67
N ALA A 111 -6.09 -0.36 23.64
CA ALA A 111 -4.79 0.26 23.40
C ALA A 111 -3.80 -0.68 22.69
N ILE A 112 -3.78 -1.97 23.08
CA ILE A 112 -2.93 -2.98 22.45
C ILE A 112 -3.38 -3.26 21.02
N ILE A 113 -4.69 -3.41 20.79
CA ILE A 113 -5.27 -3.60 19.46
C ILE A 113 -4.95 -2.38 18.58
N GLY A 114 -5.14 -1.17 19.09
CA GLY A 114 -4.80 0.06 18.37
C GLY A 114 -3.32 0.12 17.99
N ARG A 115 -2.43 -0.30 18.89
CA ARG A 115 -0.99 -0.39 18.61
C ARG A 115 -0.66 -1.46 17.58
N LEU A 116 -1.34 -2.61 17.61
CA LEU A 116 -1.19 -3.68 16.63
C LEU A 116 -1.62 -3.20 15.23
N VAL A 117 -2.79 -2.59 15.13
CA VAL A 117 -3.34 -2.04 13.88
C VAL A 117 -2.41 -0.98 13.30
N GLY A 118 -1.96 -0.03 14.12
CA GLY A 118 -0.99 0.99 13.71
C GLY A 118 0.34 0.40 13.23
N GLY A 119 0.82 -0.65 13.88
CA GLY A 119 2.03 -1.38 13.47
C GLY A 119 1.87 -2.10 12.13
N ILE A 120 0.72 -2.73 11.90
CA ILE A 120 0.38 -3.37 10.62
C ILE A 120 0.33 -2.31 9.50
N ALA A 121 -0.33 -1.17 9.76
CA ALA A 121 -0.42 -0.08 8.80
C ALA A 121 0.95 0.47 8.40
N ALA A 122 1.82 0.73 9.37
CA ALA A 122 3.17 1.23 9.12
C ALA A 122 4.06 0.23 8.38
N ALA A 123 3.95 -1.05 8.72
CA ALA A 123 4.68 -2.11 8.01
C ALA A 123 4.17 -2.25 6.56
N ASN A 124 2.85 -2.24 6.37
CA ASN A 124 2.28 -2.34 5.02
C ASN A 124 2.63 -1.13 4.16
N GLU A 125 2.67 0.08 4.72
CA GLU A 125 3.12 1.29 4.00
C GLU A 125 4.50 1.10 3.38
N THR A 126 5.44 0.52 4.11
CA THR A 126 6.79 0.25 3.62
C THR A 126 6.82 -0.90 2.62
N ILE A 127 6.16 -2.02 2.94
CA ILE A 127 6.15 -3.22 2.08
C ILE A 127 5.47 -2.94 0.75
N MET A 128 4.41 -2.15 0.74
CA MET A 128 3.68 -1.80 -0.47
C MET A 128 4.57 -1.14 -1.54
N TRP A 129 5.60 -0.39 -1.13
CA TRP A 129 6.54 0.23 -2.05
C TRP A 129 7.78 -0.63 -2.28
N SER A 130 8.54 -0.93 -1.23
CA SER A 130 9.88 -1.54 -1.31
C SER A 130 9.92 -3.02 -0.93
N GLY A 131 8.78 -3.67 -0.73
CA GLY A 131 8.71 -5.08 -0.36
C GLY A 131 9.32 -6.00 -1.43
N VAL A 132 9.88 -7.12 -0.97
CA VAL A 132 10.44 -8.18 -1.82
C VAL A 132 9.95 -9.53 -1.32
N ASN A 133 9.20 -10.26 -2.14
CA ASN A 133 8.60 -11.55 -1.76
C ASN A 133 9.62 -12.62 -1.34
N ALA A 134 10.87 -12.53 -1.81
CA ALA A 134 11.94 -13.41 -1.34
C ALA A 134 12.27 -13.23 0.15
N THR A 135 11.85 -12.14 0.77
CA THR A 135 12.00 -11.87 2.20
C THR A 135 10.75 -12.33 2.94
N ALA A 136 10.91 -13.20 3.94
CA ALA A 136 9.78 -13.70 4.72
C ALA A 136 8.96 -12.55 5.34
N GLY A 137 7.64 -12.59 5.18
CA GLY A 137 6.73 -11.57 5.70
C GLY A 137 6.59 -10.34 4.80
N GLN A 138 6.98 -10.43 3.54
CA GLN A 138 6.81 -9.38 2.53
C GLN A 138 6.20 -9.94 1.25
N TYR A 139 5.52 -9.09 0.49
CA TYR A 139 5.15 -9.30 -0.91
C TYR A 139 5.91 -8.32 -1.79
N ASP A 140 5.94 -8.56 -3.11
CA ASP A 140 6.61 -7.66 -4.04
C ASP A 140 5.88 -6.32 -4.10
N GLY A 141 6.56 -5.27 -3.63
CA GLY A 141 6.07 -3.91 -3.65
C GLY A 141 6.12 -3.27 -5.04
N PHE A 142 5.48 -2.13 -5.21
CA PHE A 142 5.41 -1.45 -6.51
C PHE A 142 6.79 -1.11 -7.09
N GLU A 143 7.74 -0.64 -6.28
CA GLU A 143 9.10 -0.36 -6.75
C GLU A 143 9.79 -1.61 -7.28
N THR A 144 9.64 -2.73 -6.57
CA THR A 144 10.19 -4.02 -6.97
C THR A 144 9.57 -4.52 -8.28
N LEU A 145 8.23 -4.41 -8.40
CA LEU A 145 7.51 -4.82 -9.59
C LEU A 145 7.84 -3.94 -10.81
N ILE A 146 7.99 -2.63 -10.62
CA ILE A 146 8.31 -1.67 -11.67
C ILE A 146 9.74 -1.88 -12.20
N LYS A 147 10.69 -2.15 -11.32
CA LYS A 147 12.10 -2.38 -11.67
C LYS A 147 12.38 -3.80 -12.14
N ALA A 148 11.43 -4.73 -12.01
CA ALA A 148 11.60 -6.12 -12.42
C ALA A 148 11.84 -6.22 -13.94
N VAL A 149 12.72 -7.15 -14.32
CA VAL A 149 12.99 -7.45 -15.73
C VAL A 149 11.69 -7.87 -16.43
N GLY A 150 11.40 -7.23 -17.57
CA GLY A 150 10.17 -7.52 -18.33
C GLY A 150 8.93 -6.81 -17.80
N SER A 151 9.05 -5.90 -16.83
CA SER A 151 7.92 -5.06 -16.40
C SER A 151 7.38 -4.14 -17.49
N GLY A 152 8.25 -3.73 -18.42
CA GLY A 152 7.95 -2.75 -19.46
C GLY A 152 8.03 -1.30 -18.98
N ALA A 153 8.23 -1.06 -17.68
CA ALA A 153 8.30 0.30 -17.14
C ALA A 153 9.51 1.07 -17.68
N VAL A 154 9.32 2.36 -17.92
CA VAL A 154 10.30 3.23 -18.56
C VAL A 154 11.15 3.92 -17.50
N SER A 155 12.46 3.70 -17.53
CA SER A 155 13.38 4.40 -16.63
C SER A 155 13.72 5.78 -17.21
N ALA A 156 13.53 6.84 -16.40
CA ALA A 156 13.99 8.19 -16.71
C ALA A 156 15.42 8.46 -16.19
N GLY A 157 15.96 7.54 -15.40
CA GLY A 157 17.29 7.62 -14.83
C GLY A 157 17.35 7.17 -13.37
N SER A 158 18.49 7.39 -12.74
CA SER A 158 18.71 7.07 -11.32
C SER A 158 19.71 8.03 -10.70
N GLY A 159 19.65 8.18 -9.37
CA GLY A 159 20.58 9.00 -8.62
C GLY A 159 19.96 9.61 -7.36
N ALA A 160 20.81 10.27 -6.57
CA ALA A 160 20.34 10.95 -5.37
C ALA A 160 19.51 12.19 -5.70
N LEU A 161 18.37 12.32 -5.04
CA LEU A 161 17.49 13.48 -5.14
C LEU A 161 17.91 14.53 -4.10
N THR A 162 18.16 15.73 -4.57
CA THR A 162 18.55 16.89 -3.76
C THR A 162 17.72 18.10 -4.16
N SER A 163 17.70 19.14 -3.34
CA SER A 163 17.02 20.39 -3.68
C SER A 163 17.55 21.04 -4.97
N ALA A 164 18.80 20.77 -5.36
CA ALA A 164 19.38 21.33 -6.57
C ALA A 164 18.91 20.64 -7.86
N ASN A 165 18.56 19.35 -7.80
CA ASN A 165 18.23 18.57 -9.03
C ASN A 165 16.76 18.10 -9.09
N ILE A 166 16.03 18.12 -7.99
CA ILE A 166 14.69 17.52 -7.90
C ILE A 166 13.71 18.05 -8.95
N ILE A 167 13.71 19.34 -9.22
CA ILE A 167 12.80 19.96 -10.21
C ILE A 167 13.13 19.46 -11.61
N ALA A 168 14.40 19.45 -12.00
CA ALA A 168 14.85 18.92 -13.28
C ALA A 168 14.49 17.42 -13.41
N THR A 169 14.75 16.64 -12.37
CA THR A 169 14.43 15.21 -12.35
C THR A 169 12.93 14.93 -12.50
N ILE A 170 12.07 15.70 -11.84
CA ILE A 170 10.61 15.58 -12.02
C ILE A 170 10.23 15.82 -13.47
N TRP A 171 10.79 16.86 -14.11
CA TRP A 171 10.53 17.12 -15.51
C TRP A 171 11.10 16.05 -16.44
N ASP A 172 12.25 15.45 -16.13
CA ASP A 172 12.80 14.32 -16.88
C ASP A 172 11.86 13.11 -16.84
N VAL A 173 11.30 12.80 -15.67
CA VAL A 173 10.30 11.73 -15.49
C VAL A 173 9.05 12.03 -16.33
N ILE A 174 8.50 13.25 -16.24
CA ILE A 174 7.31 13.64 -17.00
C ILE A 174 7.59 13.63 -18.51
N ASN A 175 8.73 14.13 -18.95
CA ASN A 175 9.07 14.21 -20.38
C ASN A 175 9.28 12.82 -20.98
N THR A 176 9.91 11.92 -20.26
CA THR A 176 10.17 10.53 -20.67
C THR A 176 8.89 9.71 -20.76
N ALA A 177 7.83 10.09 -20.02
CA ALA A 177 6.56 9.38 -20.02
C ALA A 177 5.90 9.35 -21.40
N PRO A 178 5.25 8.24 -21.79
CA PRO A 178 4.54 8.13 -23.07
C PRO A 178 3.47 9.21 -23.25
N ALA A 179 3.35 9.71 -24.48
CA ALA A 179 2.37 10.76 -24.80
C ALA A 179 0.91 10.30 -24.55
N ALA A 180 0.64 9.01 -24.77
CA ALA A 180 -0.67 8.41 -24.52
C ALA A 180 -1.08 8.53 -23.05
N VAL A 181 -0.16 8.29 -22.11
CA VAL A 181 -0.40 8.41 -20.66
C VAL A 181 -0.67 9.85 -20.27
N LYS A 182 0.13 10.80 -20.81
CA LYS A 182 -0.04 12.24 -20.55
C LYS A 182 -1.37 12.78 -21.09
N GLY A 183 -1.84 12.24 -22.22
CA GLY A 183 -3.09 12.61 -22.88
C GLY A 183 -4.33 11.86 -22.37
N ALA A 184 -4.18 10.86 -21.53
CA ALA A 184 -5.27 10.04 -21.05
C ALA A 184 -6.33 10.84 -20.26
N ALA A 185 -7.55 10.30 -20.21
CA ALA A 185 -8.66 10.90 -19.44
C ALA A 185 -8.35 10.88 -17.94
N GLU A 186 -7.86 9.75 -17.44
CA GLU A 186 -7.30 9.66 -16.09
C GLU A 186 -5.88 10.20 -16.10
N LYS A 187 -5.66 11.30 -15.40
CA LYS A 187 -4.33 11.90 -15.35
C LYS A 187 -3.40 11.09 -14.45
N PRO A 188 -2.16 10.86 -14.91
CA PRO A 188 -1.15 10.24 -14.06
C PRO A 188 -0.78 11.19 -12.91
N ALA A 189 -0.31 10.60 -11.83
CA ALA A 189 0.19 11.31 -10.65
C ALA A 189 1.67 10.98 -10.42
N LEU A 190 2.34 11.87 -9.69
CA LEU A 190 3.71 11.71 -9.24
C LEU A 190 3.71 11.14 -7.83
N TYR A 191 4.22 9.95 -7.66
CA TYR A 191 4.44 9.32 -6.35
C TYR A 191 5.88 9.54 -5.94
N MET A 192 6.10 10.05 -4.73
CA MET A 192 7.45 10.28 -4.21
C MET A 192 7.52 10.09 -2.70
N GLY A 193 8.70 9.69 -2.22
CA GLY A 193 8.96 9.54 -0.80
C GLY A 193 9.02 10.87 -0.06
N GLN A 194 8.92 10.82 1.27
CA GLN A 194 8.96 12.01 2.14
C GLN A 194 10.22 12.85 1.91
N ALA A 195 11.39 12.21 1.78
CA ALA A 195 12.66 12.93 1.58
C ALA A 195 12.71 13.66 0.22
N ALA A 196 12.18 13.05 -0.84
CA ALA A 196 12.08 13.69 -2.16
C ALA A 196 11.12 14.89 -2.11
N TRP A 197 10.00 14.76 -1.39
CA TRP A 197 9.08 15.87 -1.18
C TRP A 197 9.74 17.03 -0.43
N GLU A 198 10.50 16.74 0.64
CA GLU A 198 11.23 17.76 1.39
C GLU A 198 12.28 18.48 0.53
N ALA A 199 13.01 17.73 -0.32
CA ALA A 199 13.94 18.30 -1.28
C ALA A 199 13.22 19.23 -2.30
N TYR A 200 12.04 18.81 -2.78
CA TYR A 200 11.21 19.63 -3.67
C TYR A 200 10.75 20.92 -2.99
N MET A 201 10.29 20.85 -1.74
CA MET A 201 9.91 22.02 -0.97
C MET A 201 11.07 22.99 -0.77
N GLN A 202 12.26 22.48 -0.44
CA GLN A 202 13.48 23.30 -0.30
C GLN A 202 13.86 23.97 -1.62
N ALA A 203 13.75 23.27 -2.76
CA ALA A 203 13.99 23.85 -4.07
C ALA A 203 13.01 24.99 -4.37
N GLN A 204 11.73 24.82 -4.09
CA GLN A 204 10.71 25.87 -4.28
C GLN A 204 10.96 27.10 -3.42
N ILE A 205 11.42 26.91 -2.18
CA ILE A 205 11.79 28.01 -1.29
C ILE A 205 13.02 28.76 -1.86
N ALA A 206 14.02 28.04 -2.33
CA ALA A 206 15.23 28.63 -2.92
C ALA A 206 14.93 29.44 -4.19
N ASP A 207 13.96 29.00 -4.99
CA ASP A 207 13.51 29.71 -6.20
C ASP A 207 12.59 30.92 -5.91
N GLY A 208 12.39 31.28 -4.64
CA GLY A 208 11.56 32.42 -4.25
C GLY A 208 10.05 32.14 -4.22
N ASN A 209 9.65 30.92 -4.47
CA ASN A 209 8.23 30.50 -4.46
C ASN A 209 7.73 30.10 -3.06
N GLY A 210 8.49 30.37 -2.02
CA GLY A 210 8.18 30.00 -0.63
C GLY A 210 6.83 30.52 -0.12
N TRP A 211 6.31 31.62 -0.68
CA TRP A 211 5.00 32.16 -0.34
C TRP A 211 3.83 31.22 -0.70
N TYR A 212 3.98 30.40 -1.73
CA TYR A 212 3.00 29.34 -2.06
C TYR A 212 2.90 28.27 -0.98
N LEU A 213 3.94 28.10 -0.18
CA LEU A 213 4.03 27.07 0.84
C LEU A 213 3.50 27.55 2.20
N THR A 214 3.44 28.88 2.41
CA THR A 214 2.98 29.51 3.67
C THR A 214 1.51 29.85 3.67
N GLY A 215 0.81 29.73 2.55
CA GLY A 215 -0.58 30.14 2.37
C GLY A 215 -1.64 29.18 2.98
N GLY A 216 -1.25 28.23 3.83
CA GLY A 216 -2.14 27.29 4.48
C GLY A 216 -2.23 25.91 3.80
N PRO A 217 -2.85 24.90 4.44
CA PRO A 217 -2.86 23.51 3.95
C PRO A 217 -3.57 23.33 2.61
N GLU A 218 -4.44 24.24 2.20
CA GLU A 218 -5.13 24.20 0.92
C GLU A 218 -4.28 24.74 -0.25
N VAL A 219 -3.23 25.51 0.05
CA VAL A 219 -2.42 26.22 -0.96
C VAL A 219 -1.07 25.54 -1.19
N SER A 220 -0.64 24.62 -0.34
CA SER A 220 0.49 23.74 -0.63
C SER A 220 0.10 22.81 -1.77
N LYS A 221 -0.04 23.36 -2.97
CA LYS A 221 -0.45 22.62 -4.15
C LYS A 221 0.61 21.59 -4.46
N ARG A 222 0.28 20.36 -4.13
CA ARG A 222 1.01 19.16 -4.53
C ARG A 222 0.84 18.94 -6.04
N PHE A 223 1.17 19.98 -6.84
CA PHE A 223 1.04 19.92 -8.28
C PHE A 223 2.32 20.37 -8.97
N VAL A 224 2.73 19.63 -9.99
CA VAL A 224 3.71 20.06 -10.99
C VAL A 224 2.99 20.14 -12.33
N GLY A 225 2.80 21.37 -12.83
CA GLY A 225 1.94 21.58 -13.97
C GLY A 225 0.49 21.17 -13.69
N MET A 226 0.00 20.16 -14.41
CA MET A 226 -1.33 19.59 -14.22
C MET A 226 -1.35 18.26 -13.44
N TYR A 227 -0.19 17.79 -13.00
CA TYR A 227 -0.04 16.49 -12.33
C TYR A 227 0.05 16.64 -10.84
N GLU A 228 -0.72 15.82 -10.12
CA GLU A 228 -0.73 15.83 -8.66
C GLU A 228 0.47 15.04 -8.09
N ILE A 229 0.99 15.50 -6.96
CA ILE A 229 2.05 14.83 -6.23
C ILE A 229 1.44 14.11 -5.03
N TYR A 230 1.66 12.81 -4.96
CA TYR A 230 1.32 11.98 -3.81
C TYR A 230 2.56 11.67 -3.00
N VAL A 231 2.54 12.09 -1.75
CA VAL A 231 3.63 11.84 -0.82
C VAL A 231 3.41 10.50 -0.14
N CYS A 232 4.32 9.58 -0.37
CA CYS A 232 4.25 8.18 0.08
C CYS A 232 5.39 7.91 1.07
N PRO A 233 5.11 7.93 2.39
CA PRO A 233 6.16 7.80 3.41
C PRO A 233 6.94 6.49 3.36
N GLY A 234 6.33 5.41 2.88
CA GLY A 234 6.97 4.10 2.75
C GLY A 234 7.85 3.93 1.52
N MET A 235 7.84 4.90 0.60
CA MET A 235 8.62 4.87 -0.63
C MET A 235 10.09 5.16 -0.39
N THR A 236 10.97 4.52 -1.16
CA THR A 236 12.42 4.76 -1.08
C THR A 236 12.76 6.22 -1.38
N ALA A 237 13.69 6.80 -0.62
CA ALA A 237 13.98 8.24 -0.60
C ALA A 237 14.32 8.85 -1.98
N ASN A 238 15.00 8.10 -2.85
CA ASN A 238 15.48 8.59 -4.15
C ASN A 238 14.65 8.07 -5.32
N ASN A 239 13.42 7.62 -5.08
CA ASN A 239 12.55 7.13 -6.12
C ASN A 239 11.42 8.12 -6.39
N ILE A 240 11.09 8.27 -7.67
CA ILE A 240 9.90 8.97 -8.17
C ILE A 240 9.22 8.04 -9.16
N ILE A 241 7.92 7.87 -9.03
CA ILE A 241 7.11 7.07 -9.94
C ILE A 241 6.02 7.97 -10.52
N PHE A 242 5.85 7.92 -11.83
CA PHE A 242 4.80 8.62 -12.55
C PHE A 242 3.89 7.57 -13.19
N ALA A 243 2.70 7.45 -12.65
CA ALA A 243 1.74 6.42 -13.05
C ALA A 243 0.30 6.89 -12.81
N GLN A 244 -0.64 6.26 -13.51
CA GLN A 244 -2.06 6.42 -13.22
C GLN A 244 -2.43 5.63 -11.96
N PRO A 245 -3.28 6.16 -11.05
CA PRO A 245 -3.73 5.44 -9.86
C PRO A 245 -4.37 4.08 -10.15
N SER A 246 -5.08 3.95 -11.27
CA SER A 246 -5.69 2.70 -11.73
C SER A 246 -4.67 1.62 -12.12
N ASN A 247 -3.44 2.02 -12.45
CA ASN A 247 -2.37 1.11 -12.86
C ASN A 247 -1.68 0.43 -11.68
N LEU A 248 -1.76 1.03 -10.48
CA LEU A 248 -1.20 0.49 -9.25
C LEU A 248 -2.31 -0.20 -8.45
N MET A 249 -2.25 -1.52 -8.34
CA MET A 249 -3.31 -2.33 -7.73
C MET A 249 -2.81 -2.99 -6.44
N LEU A 250 -3.54 -2.74 -5.35
CA LEU A 250 -3.34 -3.41 -4.07
C LEU A 250 -4.51 -4.37 -3.85
N GLY A 251 -4.22 -5.66 -3.75
CA GLY A 251 -5.21 -6.71 -3.51
C GLY A 251 -5.33 -7.06 -2.04
N THR A 252 -6.54 -7.31 -1.59
CA THR A 252 -6.83 -7.81 -0.25
C THR A 252 -8.01 -8.79 -0.28
N TRP A 253 -8.05 -9.67 0.69
CA TRP A 253 -9.15 -10.63 0.88
C TRP A 253 -9.96 -10.27 2.11
N GLN A 254 -10.85 -9.29 2.01
CA GLN A 254 -11.62 -8.74 3.14
C GLN A 254 -12.89 -9.53 3.49
N GLU A 255 -13.55 -10.17 2.54
CA GLU A 255 -14.87 -10.77 2.76
C GLU A 255 -14.85 -12.25 3.16
N ASN A 256 -13.71 -12.93 3.06
CA ASN A 256 -13.64 -14.32 3.48
C ASN A 256 -12.99 -14.46 4.87
N GLN A 257 -13.40 -15.46 5.60
CA GLN A 257 -13.03 -15.84 6.98
C GLN A 257 -11.51 -15.97 7.25
N MET A 258 -10.65 -15.50 6.35
CA MET A 258 -9.20 -15.59 6.45
C MET A 258 -8.53 -14.37 7.07
N ASN A 259 -9.30 -13.31 7.39
CA ASN A 259 -8.83 -12.17 8.18
C ASN A 259 -9.24 -12.41 9.63
N GLU A 260 -8.40 -13.08 10.39
CA GLU A 260 -8.65 -13.37 11.79
C GLU A 260 -7.88 -12.39 12.67
N VAL A 261 -8.59 -11.73 13.58
CA VAL A 261 -8.01 -11.10 14.76
C VAL A 261 -8.48 -11.89 15.97
N PHE A 262 -7.55 -12.42 16.74
CA PHE A 262 -7.89 -13.19 17.92
C PHE A 262 -7.16 -12.69 19.16
N ILE A 263 -7.85 -12.80 20.29
CA ILE A 263 -7.31 -12.55 21.62
C ILE A 263 -7.52 -13.82 22.42
N LEU A 264 -6.44 -14.43 22.89
CA LEU A 264 -6.48 -15.67 23.63
C LEU A 264 -5.88 -15.49 25.01
N ASP A 265 -6.71 -15.64 26.03
CA ASP A 265 -6.24 -15.70 27.42
C ASP A 265 -5.77 -17.12 27.75
N MET A 266 -4.48 -17.26 27.97
CA MET A 266 -3.85 -18.54 28.24
C MET A 266 -4.12 -19.10 29.64
N GLN A 267 -4.63 -18.29 30.55
CA GLN A 267 -4.92 -18.71 31.89
C GLN A 267 -5.87 -19.91 31.98
N ASN A 268 -6.85 -19.95 31.06
CA ASN A 268 -7.83 -21.03 30.99
C ASN A 268 -7.33 -22.27 30.22
N LEU A 269 -6.19 -22.18 29.52
CA LEU A 269 -5.66 -23.24 28.68
C LEU A 269 -4.46 -23.93 29.32
N ASP A 270 -3.47 -23.18 29.81
CA ASP A 270 -2.22 -23.68 30.35
C ASP A 270 -1.91 -23.14 31.76
N GLY A 271 -2.82 -22.35 32.34
CA GLY A 271 -2.64 -21.74 33.67
C GLY A 271 -1.63 -20.57 33.67
N SER A 272 -1.07 -20.18 32.54
CA SER A 272 -0.14 -19.04 32.45
C SER A 272 -0.89 -17.71 32.50
N GLN A 273 -0.22 -16.67 32.99
CA GLN A 273 -0.77 -15.30 33.01
C GLN A 273 -0.53 -14.56 31.68
N ASN A 274 -0.40 -15.28 30.58
CA ASN A 274 -0.15 -14.72 29.26
C ASN A 274 -1.45 -14.48 28.51
N VAL A 275 -1.52 -13.36 27.79
CA VAL A 275 -2.54 -13.07 26.78
C VAL A 275 -1.87 -12.98 25.43
N ARG A 276 -2.38 -13.74 24.47
CA ARG A 276 -1.89 -13.76 23.09
C ARG A 276 -2.84 -12.98 22.19
N TYR A 277 -2.25 -12.10 21.39
CA TYR A 277 -2.93 -11.31 20.36
C TYR A 277 -2.40 -11.73 19.00
N GLY A 278 -3.26 -11.96 18.06
CA GLY A 278 -2.85 -12.30 16.71
C GLY A 278 -3.78 -11.73 15.66
N ALA A 279 -3.20 -11.41 14.49
CA ALA A 279 -3.93 -11.04 13.30
C ALA A 279 -3.37 -11.84 12.14
N ARG A 280 -4.26 -12.33 11.26
CA ARG A 280 -3.92 -12.94 9.99
C ARG A 280 -4.64 -12.20 8.88
N PHE A 281 -3.94 -11.90 7.80
CA PHE A 281 -4.48 -11.18 6.66
C PHE A 281 -3.73 -11.53 5.38
N TYR A 282 -4.34 -11.22 4.24
CA TYR A 282 -3.80 -11.47 2.92
C TYR A 282 -3.65 -10.16 2.17
N LEU A 283 -2.48 -9.90 1.64
CA LEU A 283 -2.15 -8.73 0.85
C LEU A 283 -1.27 -9.09 -0.33
N GLY A 284 -1.38 -8.30 -1.39
CA GLY A 284 -0.51 -8.39 -2.56
C GLY A 284 -0.61 -7.15 -3.40
N ALA A 285 0.45 -6.81 -4.11
CA ALA A 285 0.47 -5.70 -5.04
C ALA A 285 0.74 -6.19 -6.47
N GLN A 286 0.25 -5.46 -7.47
CA GLN A 286 0.52 -5.71 -8.88
C GLN A 286 0.36 -4.43 -9.69
N ILE A 287 1.15 -4.30 -10.77
CA ILE A 287 1.00 -3.26 -11.78
C ILE A 287 0.21 -3.81 -12.97
N ALA A 288 -0.70 -3.03 -13.54
CA ALA A 288 -1.50 -3.48 -14.69
C ALA A 288 -0.68 -3.42 -15.98
N VAL A 289 -0.17 -2.24 -16.31
CA VAL A 289 0.56 -1.95 -17.56
C VAL A 289 1.88 -1.28 -17.22
N GLY A 290 2.99 -2.00 -17.34
CA GLY A 290 4.31 -1.45 -17.02
C GLY A 290 4.74 -0.33 -17.97
N GLU A 291 4.44 -0.46 -19.26
CA GLU A 291 4.81 0.52 -20.29
C GLU A 291 4.24 1.91 -20.04
N ASP A 292 3.15 2.01 -19.28
CA ASP A 292 2.51 3.26 -18.91
C ASP A 292 3.09 3.89 -17.64
N ILE A 293 4.09 3.26 -17.05
CA ILE A 293 4.76 3.72 -15.85
C ILE A 293 6.14 4.24 -16.19
N THR A 294 6.44 5.44 -15.72
CA THR A 294 7.79 6.01 -15.80
C THR A 294 8.33 6.19 -14.39
N TYR A 295 9.60 5.86 -14.19
CA TYR A 295 10.20 5.95 -12.87
C TYR A 295 11.61 6.53 -12.90
N TRP A 296 11.99 7.15 -11.80
CA TRP A 296 13.36 7.52 -11.45
C TRP A 296 13.77 6.72 -10.21
N GLY A 297 14.92 6.09 -10.24
CA GLY A 297 15.46 5.36 -9.11
C GLY A 297 16.38 4.22 -9.51
N ALA A 298 17.22 3.77 -8.57
CA ALA A 298 18.15 2.65 -8.74
C ALA A 298 17.50 1.30 -8.41
#